data_dbd187de77f97f6f3d0b8e521fea23af
#
_entry.id   dbd187de77f97f6f3d0b8e521fea23af
#
_cell.length_a   1.000
_cell.length_b   1.000
_cell.length_c   1.000
_cell.angle_alpha   90.00
_cell.angle_beta   90.00
_cell.angle_gamma   90.00
#
_symmetry.space_group_name_H-M   'P 1'
#
loop_
_entity.id
_entity.type
_entity.pdbx_description
1 polymer ?
#
loop_
_entity_poly.entity_id
_entity_poly.type
_entity_poly.pdbx_seq_one_letter_code
_entity_poly.pdbx_strand_id
1 'polypeptide(L)'
;PYIMHPLNVAIILAELELDKETIVAGILHDVVEDTVMTSEEIAAEFSEEVAFLVDGVTKLTQLKMTTDKIEVQAENLRKMFLSMAKDIRVILIKLADRLHNLRTLQYQSPEKQIEKARETMDIYAPIAHRLGISKIKVELDDLSMMYLMPDVYKDLKAQIDEKLTER
;
A
#
# COMPACT_ATOMS: atom_id res chain seq x y z
N PRO A 1 16.99 4.99 7.87
CA PRO A 1 16.44 4.72 9.20
C PRO A 1 15.00 4.21 9.11
N TYR A 2 14.66 3.30 9.98
CA TYR A 2 13.36 2.62 10.02
C TYR A 2 12.15 3.59 10.06
N ILE A 3 12.28 4.71 10.76
CA ILE A 3 11.21 5.71 10.91
C ILE A 3 10.79 6.37 9.59
N MET A 4 11.63 6.32 8.57
CA MET A 4 11.33 6.99 7.29
C MET A 4 10.12 6.40 6.58
N HIS A 5 9.94 5.08 6.65
CA HIS A 5 8.77 4.45 6.02
C HIS A 5 7.45 4.89 6.64
N PRO A 6 7.23 4.78 7.98
CA PRO A 6 6.00 5.27 8.60
C PRO A 6 5.71 6.75 8.34
N LEU A 7 6.74 7.60 8.36
CA LEU A 7 6.57 9.02 8.09
C LEU A 7 6.14 9.28 6.65
N ASN A 8 6.70 8.56 5.68
CA ASN A 8 6.31 8.70 4.28
C ASN A 8 4.89 8.17 4.04
N VAL A 9 4.50 7.10 4.69
CA VAL A 9 3.10 6.61 4.67
C VAL A 9 2.17 7.71 5.18
N ALA A 10 2.50 8.34 6.30
CA ALA A 10 1.72 9.44 6.85
C ALA A 10 1.60 10.63 5.88
N ILE A 11 2.68 10.98 5.18
CA ILE A 11 2.68 12.05 4.18
C ILE A 11 1.74 11.71 3.02
N ILE A 12 1.77 10.48 2.52
CA ILE A 12 0.86 10.03 1.45
C ILE A 12 -0.60 10.15 1.91
N LEU A 13 -0.90 9.71 3.13
CA LEU A 13 -2.25 9.81 3.69
C LEU A 13 -2.69 11.28 3.87
N ALA A 14 -1.78 12.15 4.28
CA ALA A 14 -2.06 13.58 4.40
C ALA A 14 -2.31 14.23 3.03
N GLU A 15 -1.56 13.85 2.00
CA GLU A 15 -1.78 14.32 0.63
C GLU A 15 -3.13 13.89 0.07
N LEU A 16 -3.68 12.78 0.55
CA LEU A 16 -5.05 12.33 0.24
C LEU A 16 -6.12 13.05 1.07
N GLU A 17 -5.71 14.00 1.91
CA GLU A 17 -6.61 14.80 2.75
C GLU A 17 -7.44 13.95 3.73
N LEU A 18 -6.83 12.89 4.25
CA LEU A 18 -7.48 12.00 5.22
C LEU A 18 -7.43 12.58 6.64
N ASP A 19 -8.29 12.07 7.50
CA ASP A 19 -8.40 12.51 8.89
C ASP A 19 -7.14 12.16 9.73
N LYS A 20 -6.97 12.86 10.84
CA LYS A 20 -5.80 12.69 11.71
C LYS A 20 -5.69 11.26 12.27
N GLU A 21 -6.82 10.62 12.58
CA GLU A 21 -6.85 9.25 13.09
C GLU A 21 -6.25 8.26 12.08
N THR A 22 -6.56 8.43 10.80
CA THR A 22 -5.99 7.62 9.72
C THR A 22 -4.49 7.84 9.59
N ILE A 23 -4.03 9.08 9.66
CA ILE A 23 -2.61 9.43 9.58
C ILE A 23 -1.84 8.84 10.75
N VAL A 24 -2.36 8.97 11.97
CA VAL A 24 -1.76 8.40 13.18
C VAL A 24 -1.70 6.88 13.09
N ALA A 25 -2.79 6.25 12.67
CA ALA A 25 -2.82 4.79 12.46
C ALA A 25 -1.80 4.34 11.41
N GLY A 26 -1.61 5.12 10.35
CA GLY A 26 -0.61 4.86 9.32
C GLY A 26 0.81 4.86 9.88
N ILE A 27 1.12 5.73 10.84
CA ILE A 27 2.41 5.74 11.53
C ILE A 27 2.54 4.52 12.45
N LEU A 28 1.49 4.21 13.20
CA LEU A 28 1.54 3.22 14.28
C LEU A 28 1.44 1.78 13.82
N HIS A 29 0.88 1.50 12.63
CA HIS A 29 0.65 0.11 12.21
C HIS A 29 1.95 -0.71 12.12
N ASP A 30 3.05 -0.11 11.66
CA ASP A 30 4.36 -0.77 11.62
C ASP A 30 4.98 -0.90 13.01
N VAL A 31 4.75 0.09 13.87
CA VAL A 31 5.27 0.08 15.25
C VAL A 31 4.71 -1.11 16.02
N VAL A 32 3.41 -1.41 15.82
CA VAL A 32 2.75 -2.54 16.50
C VAL A 32 3.27 -3.88 16.02
N GLU A 33 3.56 -4.02 14.72
CA GLU A 33 4.11 -5.25 14.15
C GLU A 33 5.48 -5.60 14.73
N ASP A 34 6.28 -4.59 15.07
CA ASP A 34 7.68 -4.74 15.51
C ASP A 34 7.90 -4.54 17.02
N THR A 35 6.82 -4.31 17.77
CA THR A 35 6.89 -4.06 19.22
C THR A 35 5.85 -4.89 19.96
N VAL A 36 5.94 -4.89 21.30
CA VAL A 36 5.00 -5.56 22.19
C VAL A 36 3.79 -4.67 22.54
N MET A 37 3.61 -3.55 21.87
CA MET A 37 2.50 -2.64 22.12
C MET A 37 1.16 -3.28 21.78
N THR A 38 0.21 -3.26 22.71
CA THR A 38 -1.11 -3.88 22.53
C THR A 38 -2.14 -2.89 22.01
N SER A 39 -3.25 -3.41 21.46
CA SER A 39 -4.38 -2.58 21.02
C SER A 39 -4.94 -1.73 22.18
N GLU A 40 -4.97 -2.28 23.39
CA GLU A 40 -5.44 -1.59 24.57
C GLU A 40 -4.53 -0.40 24.94
N GLU A 41 -3.23 -0.57 24.80
CA GLU A 41 -2.25 0.52 25.03
C GLU A 41 -2.41 1.63 23.99
N ILE A 42 -2.64 1.29 22.71
CA ILE A 42 -2.90 2.26 21.65
C ILE A 42 -4.20 3.03 21.94
N ALA A 43 -5.25 2.32 22.32
CA ALA A 43 -6.53 2.94 22.65
C ALA A 43 -6.40 3.93 23.81
N ALA A 44 -5.62 3.58 24.84
CA ALA A 44 -5.38 4.43 26.00
C ALA A 44 -4.52 5.66 25.68
N GLU A 45 -3.48 5.50 24.87
CA GLU A 45 -2.52 6.57 24.54
C GLU A 45 -3.00 7.51 23.43
N PHE A 46 -3.75 7.00 22.47
CA PHE A 46 -4.21 7.75 21.30
C PHE A 46 -5.74 7.83 21.25
N SER A 47 -6.40 6.78 20.80
CA SER A 47 -7.86 6.66 20.81
C SER A 47 -8.29 5.23 20.46
N GLU A 48 -9.55 4.89 20.76
CA GLU A 48 -10.14 3.62 20.32
C GLU A 48 -10.25 3.53 18.80
N GLU A 49 -10.52 4.64 18.13
CA GLU A 49 -10.60 4.72 16.67
C GLU A 49 -9.25 4.41 16.03
N VAL A 50 -8.16 4.98 16.53
CA VAL A 50 -6.80 4.68 16.05
C VAL A 50 -6.48 3.20 16.27
N ALA A 51 -6.77 2.65 17.44
CA ALA A 51 -6.55 1.23 17.74
C ALA A 51 -7.35 0.32 16.80
N PHE A 52 -8.59 0.68 16.49
CA PHE A 52 -9.43 -0.06 15.54
C PHE A 52 -8.83 -0.08 14.13
N LEU A 53 -8.34 1.06 13.66
CA LEU A 53 -7.71 1.16 12.33
C LEU A 53 -6.42 0.35 12.26
N VAL A 54 -5.57 0.45 13.27
CA VAL A 54 -4.31 -0.31 13.35
C VAL A 54 -4.59 -1.82 13.36
N ASP A 55 -5.55 -2.25 14.15
CA ASP A 55 -5.97 -3.66 14.21
C ASP A 55 -6.48 -4.15 12.84
N GLY A 56 -7.25 -3.33 12.13
CA GLY A 56 -7.73 -3.63 10.79
C GLY A 56 -6.61 -3.84 9.78
N VAL A 57 -5.59 -2.97 9.79
CA VAL A 57 -4.42 -3.10 8.91
C VAL A 57 -3.64 -4.38 9.25
N THR A 58 -3.45 -4.67 10.54
CA THR A 58 -2.79 -5.89 11.00
C THR A 58 -3.50 -7.13 10.48
N LYS A 59 -4.83 -7.17 10.55
CA LYS A 59 -5.64 -8.28 10.04
C LYS A 59 -5.50 -8.46 8.53
N LEU A 60 -5.45 -7.38 7.75
CA LEU A 60 -5.20 -7.48 6.31
C LEU A 60 -3.82 -8.06 6.00
N THR A 61 -2.80 -7.67 6.75
CA THR A 61 -1.44 -8.20 6.61
C THR A 61 -1.41 -9.70 6.94
N GLN A 62 -2.07 -10.12 8.01
CA GLN A 62 -2.17 -11.53 8.41
C GLN A 62 -2.92 -12.35 7.36
N LEU A 63 -4.01 -11.83 6.80
CA LEU A 63 -4.75 -12.46 5.72
C LEU A 63 -3.83 -12.73 4.53
N LYS A 64 -3.04 -11.76 4.11
CA LYS A 64 -2.10 -11.90 2.99
C LYS A 64 -1.06 -12.98 3.28
N MET A 65 -0.48 -13.00 4.47
CA MET A 65 0.49 -14.01 4.88
C MET A 65 -0.10 -15.43 4.89
N THR A 66 -1.35 -15.57 5.32
CA THR A 66 -2.06 -16.86 5.34
C THR A 66 -2.39 -17.33 3.94
N THR A 67 -2.89 -16.45 3.07
CA THR A 67 -3.29 -16.79 1.70
C THR A 67 -2.11 -17.09 0.80
N ASP A 68 -0.93 -16.52 1.03
CA ASP A 68 0.29 -16.87 0.31
C ASP A 68 0.69 -18.33 0.50
N LYS A 69 0.34 -18.93 1.63
CA LYS A 69 0.62 -20.33 1.94
C LYS A 69 -0.33 -21.31 1.25
N ILE A 70 -1.51 -20.86 0.84
CA ILE A 70 -2.57 -21.72 0.25
C ILE A 70 -2.90 -21.40 -1.20
N GLU A 71 -2.09 -20.56 -1.86
CA GLU A 71 -2.22 -20.22 -3.28
C GLU A 71 -3.61 -19.75 -3.70
N VAL A 72 -4.13 -18.71 -3.02
CA VAL A 72 -5.42 -18.11 -3.37
C VAL A 72 -5.29 -17.26 -4.64
N GLN A 73 -6.27 -17.38 -5.55
CA GLN A 73 -6.30 -16.56 -6.75
C GLN A 73 -6.44 -15.06 -6.40
N ALA A 74 -5.79 -14.20 -7.21
CA ALA A 74 -5.77 -12.76 -6.98
C ALA A 74 -7.18 -12.15 -6.87
N GLU A 75 -8.11 -12.57 -7.72
CA GLU A 75 -9.50 -12.11 -7.68
C GLU A 75 -10.16 -12.40 -6.33
N ASN A 76 -9.99 -13.60 -5.81
CA ASN A 76 -10.54 -13.99 -4.52
C ASN A 76 -9.88 -13.19 -3.38
N LEU A 77 -8.57 -12.96 -3.44
CA LEU A 77 -7.85 -12.20 -2.45
C LEU A 77 -8.32 -10.74 -2.41
N ARG A 78 -8.56 -10.13 -3.57
CA ARG A 78 -9.13 -8.77 -3.65
C ARG A 78 -10.51 -8.71 -2.98
N LYS A 79 -11.37 -9.68 -3.24
CA LYS A 79 -12.69 -9.78 -2.60
C LYS A 79 -12.59 -9.94 -1.09
N MET A 80 -11.66 -10.76 -0.62
CA MET A 80 -11.42 -10.97 0.81
C MET A 80 -10.95 -9.69 1.50
N PHE A 81 -10.04 -8.93 0.90
CA PHE A 81 -9.57 -7.65 1.43
C PHE A 81 -10.73 -6.66 1.57
N LEU A 82 -11.54 -6.50 0.52
CA LEU A 82 -12.69 -5.60 0.54
C LEU A 82 -13.73 -6.01 1.57
N SER A 83 -13.93 -7.32 1.75
CA SER A 83 -14.88 -7.86 2.72
C SER A 83 -14.39 -7.71 4.17
N MET A 84 -13.09 -7.87 4.43
CA MET A 84 -12.53 -7.78 5.78
C MET A 84 -12.39 -6.35 6.28
N ALA A 85 -12.19 -5.40 5.40
CA ALA A 85 -12.05 -4.00 5.78
C ALA A 85 -13.41 -3.42 6.16
N LYS A 86 -13.71 -3.39 7.44
CA LYS A 86 -14.93 -2.76 7.98
C LYS A 86 -14.95 -1.26 7.77
N ASP A 87 -13.77 -0.66 7.64
CA ASP A 87 -13.58 0.77 7.40
C ASP A 87 -12.62 0.93 6.22
N ILE A 88 -13.02 1.70 5.22
CA ILE A 88 -12.23 1.94 4.01
C ILE A 88 -10.85 2.55 4.32
N ARG A 89 -10.73 3.28 5.43
CA ARG A 89 -9.45 3.88 5.85
C ARG A 89 -8.36 2.82 6.08
N VAL A 90 -8.74 1.62 6.48
CA VAL A 90 -7.82 0.48 6.64
C VAL A 90 -7.17 0.14 5.28
N ILE A 91 -7.97 0.08 4.22
CA ILE A 91 -7.48 -0.18 2.87
C ILE A 91 -6.59 0.98 2.39
N LEU A 92 -6.99 2.23 2.66
CA LEU A 92 -6.22 3.40 2.28
C LEU A 92 -4.83 3.42 2.92
N ILE A 93 -4.73 3.03 4.19
CA ILE A 93 -3.44 2.88 4.88
C ILE A 93 -2.60 1.80 4.18
N LYS A 94 -3.19 0.67 3.85
CA LYS A 94 -2.48 -0.42 3.16
C LYS A 94 -2.00 -0.02 1.78
N LEU A 95 -2.80 0.74 1.04
CA LEU A 95 -2.40 1.27 -0.28
C LEU A 95 -1.25 2.28 -0.16
N ALA A 96 -1.29 3.17 0.83
CA ALA A 96 -0.19 4.12 1.08
C ALA A 96 1.10 3.40 1.47
N ASP A 97 1.01 2.37 2.29
CA ASP A 97 2.12 1.51 2.66
C ASP A 97 2.74 0.86 1.42
N ARG A 98 1.93 0.26 0.57
CA ARG A 98 2.38 -0.36 -0.68
C ARG A 98 3.01 0.65 -1.63
N LEU A 99 2.43 1.83 -1.76
CA LEU A 99 2.96 2.88 -2.64
C LEU A 99 4.38 3.29 -2.21
N HIS A 100 4.60 3.51 -0.92
CA HIS A 100 5.94 3.85 -0.44
C HIS A 100 6.92 2.68 -0.63
N ASN A 101 6.49 1.45 -0.40
CA ASN A 101 7.31 0.25 -0.66
C ASN A 101 7.75 0.18 -2.12
N LEU A 102 6.89 0.53 -3.08
CA LEU A 102 7.25 0.58 -4.50
C LEU A 102 8.20 1.72 -4.83
N ARG A 103 8.03 2.88 -4.20
CA ARG A 103 8.93 4.03 -4.38
C ARG A 103 10.36 3.75 -3.93
N THR A 104 10.53 2.80 -3.01
CA THR A 104 11.84 2.39 -2.46
C THR A 104 12.26 0.98 -2.89
N LEU A 105 11.60 0.44 -3.91
CA LEU A 105 11.79 -0.95 -4.34
C LEU A 105 13.18 -1.20 -4.95
N GLN A 106 13.86 -0.16 -5.45
CA GLN A 106 15.22 -0.26 -5.97
C GLN A 106 16.24 -0.78 -4.95
N TYR A 107 15.95 -0.67 -3.66
CA TYR A 107 16.82 -1.15 -2.59
C TYR A 107 16.61 -2.62 -2.22
N GLN A 108 15.64 -3.27 -2.86
CA GLN A 108 15.33 -4.68 -2.63
C GLN A 108 16.03 -5.58 -3.66
N SER A 109 16.08 -6.88 -3.38
CA SER A 109 16.62 -7.87 -4.32
C SER A 109 15.77 -7.94 -5.60
N PRO A 110 16.35 -8.33 -6.77
CA PRO A 110 15.58 -8.49 -8.00
C PRO A 110 14.36 -9.40 -7.86
N GLU A 111 14.47 -10.48 -7.09
CA GLU A 111 13.36 -11.40 -6.86
C GLU A 111 12.20 -10.70 -6.12
N LYS A 112 12.52 -9.95 -5.08
CA LYS A 112 11.53 -9.18 -4.32
C LYS A 112 10.93 -8.04 -5.14
N GLN A 113 11.70 -7.40 -5.98
CA GLN A 113 11.22 -6.37 -6.89
C GLN A 113 10.10 -6.91 -7.79
N ILE A 114 10.32 -8.06 -8.41
CA ILE A 114 9.34 -8.70 -9.29
C ILE A 114 8.13 -9.18 -8.49
N GLU A 115 8.34 -9.82 -7.36
CA GLU A 115 7.27 -10.31 -6.48
C GLU A 115 6.34 -9.17 -6.04
N LYS A 116 6.89 -8.09 -5.52
CA LYS A 116 6.12 -6.94 -5.03
C LYS A 116 5.42 -6.19 -6.17
N ALA A 117 6.07 -6.03 -7.30
CA ALA A 117 5.47 -5.39 -8.46
C ALA A 117 4.31 -6.21 -9.02
N ARG A 118 4.44 -7.52 -9.10
CA ARG A 118 3.36 -8.42 -9.56
C ARG A 118 2.17 -8.41 -8.60
N GLU A 119 2.43 -8.53 -7.32
CA GLU A 119 1.40 -8.45 -6.27
C GLU A 119 0.64 -7.12 -6.34
N THR A 120 1.35 -6.03 -6.61
CA THR A 120 0.74 -4.71 -6.74
C THR A 120 -0.19 -4.65 -7.96
N MET A 121 0.25 -5.13 -9.11
CA MET A 121 -0.58 -5.18 -10.32
C MET A 121 -1.80 -6.08 -10.17
N ASP A 122 -1.65 -7.21 -9.47
CA ASP A 122 -2.73 -8.19 -9.35
C ASP A 122 -3.75 -7.84 -8.26
N ILE A 123 -3.33 -7.16 -7.20
CA ILE A 123 -4.16 -6.95 -6.01
C ILE A 123 -4.38 -5.46 -5.72
N TYR A 124 -3.31 -4.71 -5.44
CA TYR A 124 -3.43 -3.35 -4.89
C TYR A 124 -3.87 -2.30 -5.89
N ALA A 125 -3.33 -2.32 -7.10
CA ALA A 125 -3.75 -1.39 -8.16
C ALA A 125 -5.22 -1.59 -8.57
N PRO A 126 -5.72 -2.84 -8.76
CA PRO A 126 -7.13 -3.07 -9.00
C PRO A 126 -8.04 -2.60 -7.86
N ILE A 127 -7.62 -2.74 -6.60
CA ILE A 127 -8.36 -2.23 -5.44
C ILE A 127 -8.43 -0.71 -5.48
N ALA A 128 -7.30 -0.03 -5.73
CA ALA A 128 -7.27 1.42 -5.86
C ALA A 128 -8.18 1.93 -7.00
N HIS A 129 -8.18 1.21 -8.12
CA HIS A 129 -9.06 1.50 -9.24
C HIS A 129 -10.54 1.40 -8.84
N ARG A 130 -10.92 0.31 -8.17
CA ARG A 130 -12.30 0.08 -7.72
C ARG A 130 -12.78 1.14 -6.73
N LEU A 131 -11.89 1.66 -5.90
CA LEU A 131 -12.20 2.69 -4.92
C LEU A 131 -12.17 4.10 -5.52
N GLY A 132 -11.81 4.25 -6.79
CA GLY A 132 -11.78 5.54 -7.47
C GLY A 132 -10.59 6.42 -7.10
N ILE A 133 -9.52 5.85 -6.55
CA ILE A 133 -8.32 6.59 -6.13
C ILE A 133 -7.34 6.62 -7.31
N SER A 134 -7.66 7.41 -8.32
CA SER A 134 -6.94 7.45 -9.60
C SER A 134 -5.46 7.79 -9.45
N LYS A 135 -5.13 8.74 -8.59
CA LYS A 135 -3.75 9.19 -8.39
C LYS A 135 -2.85 8.08 -7.88
N ILE A 136 -3.30 7.33 -6.88
CA ILE A 136 -2.57 6.18 -6.35
C ILE A 136 -2.51 5.06 -7.37
N LYS A 137 -3.64 4.74 -8.01
CA LYS A 137 -3.73 3.67 -9.01
C LYS A 137 -2.72 3.87 -10.14
N VAL A 138 -2.63 5.08 -10.69
CA VAL A 138 -1.69 5.39 -11.78
C VAL A 138 -0.25 5.19 -11.34
N GLU A 139 0.13 5.70 -10.17
CA GLU A 139 1.50 5.54 -9.68
C GLU A 139 1.83 4.08 -9.35
N LEU A 140 0.90 3.32 -8.77
CA LEU A 140 1.07 1.89 -8.52
C LEU A 140 1.31 1.11 -9.83
N ASP A 141 0.52 1.40 -10.86
CA ASP A 141 0.68 0.78 -12.18
C ASP A 141 2.03 1.13 -12.81
N ASP A 142 2.39 2.42 -12.81
CA ASP A 142 3.63 2.88 -13.43
C ASP A 142 4.87 2.29 -12.77
N LEU A 143 4.93 2.31 -11.44
CA LEU A 143 6.05 1.75 -10.70
C LEU A 143 6.15 0.23 -10.87
N SER A 144 5.01 -0.47 -10.87
CA SER A 144 4.98 -1.91 -11.09
C SER A 144 5.46 -2.27 -12.49
N MET A 145 5.01 -1.54 -13.51
CA MET A 145 5.42 -1.75 -14.90
C MET A 145 6.93 -1.55 -15.09
N MET A 146 7.52 -0.58 -14.40
CA MET A 146 8.95 -0.30 -14.45
C MET A 146 9.79 -1.53 -14.08
N TYR A 147 9.32 -2.34 -13.12
CA TYR A 147 10.01 -3.55 -12.68
C TYR A 147 9.62 -4.80 -13.45
N LEU A 148 8.36 -4.94 -13.88
CA LEU A 148 7.85 -6.12 -14.58
C LEU A 148 8.12 -6.08 -16.07
N MET A 149 8.05 -4.90 -16.68
CA MET A 149 8.17 -4.70 -18.13
C MET A 149 9.05 -3.47 -18.41
N PRO A 150 10.35 -3.51 -18.07
CA PRO A 150 11.21 -2.34 -18.16
C PRO A 150 11.36 -1.79 -19.58
N ASP A 151 11.37 -2.64 -20.59
CA ASP A 151 11.50 -2.22 -21.99
C ASP A 151 10.25 -1.49 -22.46
N VAL A 152 9.06 -2.02 -22.16
CA VAL A 152 7.77 -1.39 -22.47
C VAL A 152 7.64 -0.06 -21.73
N TYR A 153 8.05 -0.02 -20.47
CA TYR A 153 8.03 1.21 -19.66
C TYR A 153 8.90 2.31 -20.30
N LYS A 154 10.10 1.98 -20.71
CA LYS A 154 11.03 2.93 -21.35
C LYS A 154 10.46 3.47 -22.66
N ASP A 155 9.89 2.60 -23.49
CA ASP A 155 9.29 3.01 -24.77
C ASP A 155 8.11 3.94 -24.58
N LEU A 156 7.20 3.64 -23.66
CA LEU A 156 6.05 4.48 -23.36
C LEU A 156 6.48 5.84 -22.80
N LYS A 157 7.46 5.86 -21.90
CA LYS A 157 7.99 7.09 -21.34
C LYS A 157 8.61 7.98 -22.41
N ALA A 158 9.41 7.40 -23.31
CA ALA A 158 10.03 8.13 -24.43
C ALA A 158 8.96 8.75 -25.34
N GLN A 159 7.91 8.02 -25.67
CA GLN A 159 6.80 8.52 -26.50
C GLN A 159 6.04 9.66 -25.83
N ILE A 160 5.82 9.59 -24.52
CA ILE A 160 5.15 10.64 -23.75
C ILE A 160 6.02 11.91 -23.71
N ASP A 161 7.30 11.76 -23.42
CA ASP A 161 8.25 12.87 -23.35
C ASP A 161 8.39 13.57 -24.70
N GLU A 162 8.43 12.82 -25.81
CA GLU A 162 8.44 13.35 -27.16
C GLU A 162 7.20 14.21 -27.44
N LYS A 163 6.01 13.68 -27.14
CA LYS A 163 4.75 14.42 -27.35
C LYS A 163 4.63 15.67 -26.48
N LEU A 164 5.24 15.67 -25.29
CA LEU A 164 5.24 16.84 -24.43
C LEU A 164 6.19 17.93 -24.94
N THR A 165 7.27 17.56 -25.60
CA THR A 165 8.23 18.52 -26.17
C THR A 165 7.76 19.11 -27.49
N GLU A 166 6.86 18.46 -28.21
CA GLU A 166 6.23 18.94 -29.46
C GLU A 166 5.11 19.97 -29.24
N ARG A 167 4.69 20.25 -28.00
CA ARG A 167 3.68 21.24 -27.64
C ARG A 167 4.29 22.50 -27.07
#